data_d8fb7a2d0b26f295bca663db3078e04b
#
_entry.id   d8fb7a2d0b26f295bca663db3078e04b
#
_cell.length_a   1.000
_cell.length_b   1.000
_cell.length_c   1.000
_cell.angle_alpha   90.00
_cell.angle_beta   90.00
_cell.angle_gamma   90.00
#
_symmetry.space_group_name_H-M   'P 1'
#
loop_
_entity.id
_entity.type
_entity.pdbx_description
1 polymer ?
#
loop_
_entity_poly.entity_id
_entity_poly.type
_entity_poly.pdbx_seq_one_letter_code
_entity_poly.pdbx_strand_id
1 'polypeptide(L)'
;EDIKDEKDKVRNKVVDVSSKMNTGAKYDSKVFKKTVGLNGVGIKAVNALSEYFHIQSIRDKQEKSIEFSQGQIVSENPISQSSNENGVIIKFKPDENMFGNYRYISEYIETLLRNYVFLNSGLRINFNGNKFFSRNGLLDLLDEKMNAPGKYPIIHLKGEDIEIAITHGNQYGEEYYSFVNGQHTTQGGTHLLAFKEAYVRTIRDFYNKNYE
;
A
#
# COMPACT_ATOMS: atom_id res chain seq x y z
N GLU A 1 -6.89 0.84 39.74
CA GLU A 1 -5.91 -0.09 39.15
C GLU A 1 -6.21 -0.33 37.67
N ASP A 2 -7.47 -0.56 37.26
CA ASP A 2 -7.87 -0.88 35.87
C ASP A 2 -7.67 0.27 34.87
N ILE A 3 -7.84 1.53 35.31
CA ILE A 3 -7.66 2.72 34.44
C ILE A 3 -6.19 2.96 34.12
N LYS A 4 -5.28 2.60 35.02
CA LYS A 4 -3.85 2.70 34.81
C LYS A 4 -3.35 1.66 33.81
N ASP A 5 -3.89 0.47 33.88
CA ASP A 5 -3.55 -0.66 32.99
C ASP A 5 -4.02 -0.43 31.54
N GLU A 6 -5.19 0.21 31.29
CA GLU A 6 -5.63 0.56 29.94
C GLU A 6 -4.79 1.67 29.31
N LYS A 7 -4.41 2.69 30.08
CA LYS A 7 -3.53 3.78 29.60
C LYS A 7 -2.13 3.26 29.27
N ASP A 8 -1.61 2.36 30.09
CA ASP A 8 -0.32 1.71 29.85
C ASP A 8 -0.38 0.75 28.65
N LYS A 9 -1.50 0.08 28.38
CA LYS A 9 -1.71 -0.72 27.16
C LYS A 9 -1.75 0.11 25.89
N VAL A 10 -2.37 1.29 25.92
CA VAL A 10 -2.38 2.22 24.76
C VAL A 10 -0.99 2.82 24.54
N ARG A 11 -0.30 3.20 25.61
CA ARG A 11 1.09 3.69 25.56
C ARG A 11 2.01 2.67 24.91
N ASN A 12 1.96 1.43 25.37
CA ASN A 12 2.79 0.35 24.86
C ASN A 12 2.54 0.08 23.37
N LYS A 13 1.30 0.15 22.89
CA LYS A 13 0.97 -0.09 21.48
C LYS A 13 1.62 0.92 20.52
N VAL A 14 1.62 2.22 20.83
CA VAL A 14 2.23 3.24 19.95
C VAL A 14 3.75 3.08 19.92
N VAL A 15 4.38 2.85 21.07
CA VAL A 15 5.82 2.56 21.18
C VAL A 15 6.16 1.27 20.44
N ASP A 16 5.44 0.18 20.72
CA ASP A 16 5.72 -1.14 20.16
C ASP A 16 5.58 -1.15 18.63
N VAL A 17 4.52 -0.54 18.09
CA VAL A 17 4.32 -0.46 16.64
C VAL A 17 5.42 0.32 15.94
N SER A 18 6.02 1.31 16.58
CA SER A 18 7.05 2.17 15.97
C SER A 18 8.49 1.74 16.25
N SER A 19 8.75 0.91 17.29
CA SER A 19 10.10 0.56 17.71
C SER A 19 10.40 -0.93 17.87
N LYS A 20 9.41 -1.79 18.17
CA LYS A 20 9.66 -3.22 18.39
C LYS A 20 9.33 -4.07 17.16
N MET A 21 10.27 -4.93 16.75
CA MET A 21 10.03 -5.89 15.67
C MET A 21 8.92 -6.89 16.03
N ASN A 22 8.30 -7.48 15.01
CA ASN A 22 7.23 -8.47 15.16
C ASN A 22 6.00 -7.96 15.90
N THR A 23 5.77 -6.66 15.92
CA THR A 23 4.55 -6.04 16.46
C THR A 23 3.73 -5.43 15.33
N GLY A 24 2.47 -5.76 15.25
CA GLY A 24 1.56 -5.22 14.24
C GLY A 24 0.23 -5.95 14.24
N ALA A 25 -0.85 -5.27 13.86
CA ALA A 25 -2.20 -5.82 13.80
C ALA A 25 -2.34 -6.96 12.76
N LYS A 26 -1.36 -7.14 11.88
CA LYS A 26 -1.36 -8.17 10.82
C LYS A 26 -1.12 -9.59 11.32
N TYR A 27 -0.62 -9.75 12.53
CA TYR A 27 -0.50 -11.07 13.17
C TYR A 27 -1.85 -11.65 13.60
N ASP A 28 -2.87 -10.80 13.75
CA ASP A 28 -4.25 -11.22 14.04
C ASP A 28 -5.03 -11.27 12.71
N SER A 29 -4.89 -12.41 12.02
CA SER A 29 -5.03 -12.57 10.58
C SER A 29 -6.45 -12.48 9.99
N LYS A 30 -7.49 -12.26 10.79
CA LYS A 30 -8.88 -12.24 10.27
C LYS A 30 -9.22 -10.96 9.50
N VAL A 31 -8.54 -9.84 9.77
CA VAL A 31 -8.82 -8.52 9.21
C VAL A 31 -7.91 -8.17 8.04
N PHE A 32 -6.69 -8.73 8.00
CA PHE A 32 -5.65 -8.35 7.03
C PHE A 32 -5.22 -9.53 6.14
N LYS A 33 -6.15 -10.08 5.37
CA LYS A 33 -5.88 -11.25 4.50
C LYS A 33 -4.96 -10.97 3.31
N LYS A 34 -4.85 -9.73 2.85
CA LYS A 34 -4.17 -9.36 1.58
C LYS A 34 -3.28 -8.14 1.78
N THR A 35 -2.18 -8.28 2.51
CA THR A 35 -1.27 -7.17 2.77
C THR A 35 0.19 -7.53 2.59
N VAL A 36 0.98 -6.57 2.08
CA VAL A 36 2.44 -6.65 2.07
C VAL A 36 2.99 -6.44 3.48
N GLY A 37 4.08 -7.11 3.80
CA GLY A 37 4.78 -6.95 5.06
C GLY A 37 4.33 -7.96 6.12
N LEU A 38 5.02 -9.09 6.16
CA LEU A 38 4.75 -10.18 7.09
C LEU A 38 5.34 -9.93 8.49
N ASN A 39 6.43 -9.18 8.58
CA ASN A 39 7.23 -9.06 9.81
C ASN A 39 7.01 -7.75 10.57
N GLY A 40 6.15 -6.86 10.10
CA GLY A 40 5.88 -5.57 10.76
C GLY A 40 7.13 -4.71 10.96
N VAL A 41 8.09 -4.73 10.03
CA VAL A 41 9.40 -4.07 10.18
C VAL A 41 9.49 -2.71 9.49
N GLY A 42 8.63 -2.41 8.49
CA GLY A 42 8.79 -1.25 7.63
C GLY A 42 8.90 0.07 8.38
N ILE A 43 7.92 0.41 9.21
CA ILE A 43 7.91 1.67 9.97
C ILE A 43 9.06 1.75 10.99
N LYS A 44 9.49 0.61 11.53
CA LYS A 44 10.61 0.53 12.47
C LYS A 44 11.94 0.78 11.79
N ALA A 45 12.09 0.29 10.56
CA ALA A 45 13.25 0.59 9.73
C ALA A 45 13.31 2.11 9.42
N VAL A 46 12.16 2.71 9.04
CA VAL A 46 12.10 4.17 8.84
C VAL A 46 12.50 4.91 10.12
N ASN A 47 11.98 4.52 11.29
CA ASN A 47 12.35 5.11 12.58
C ASN A 47 13.87 4.95 12.85
N ALA A 48 14.40 3.74 12.74
CA ALA A 48 15.81 3.47 13.03
C ALA A 48 16.79 4.20 12.07
N LEU A 49 16.36 4.46 10.84
CA LEU A 49 17.15 5.12 9.79
C LEU A 49 16.89 6.64 9.70
N SER A 50 16.18 7.21 10.66
CA SER A 50 15.86 8.64 10.71
C SER A 50 16.59 9.34 11.83
N GLU A 51 17.16 10.51 11.56
CA GLU A 51 17.67 11.40 12.59
C GLU A 51 16.54 12.01 13.42
N TYR A 52 15.35 12.17 12.81
CA TYR A 52 14.12 12.59 13.47
C TYR A 52 12.96 11.72 12.98
N PHE A 53 12.20 11.17 13.92
CA PHE A 53 10.98 10.44 13.64
C PHE A 53 9.94 10.81 14.70
N HIS A 54 8.77 11.25 14.26
CA HIS A 54 7.64 11.60 15.10
C HIS A 54 6.42 10.80 14.71
N ILE A 55 5.75 10.23 15.69
CA ILE A 55 4.46 9.59 15.53
C ILE A 55 3.45 10.14 16.53
N GLN A 56 2.28 10.52 16.03
CA GLN A 56 1.15 10.96 16.84
C GLN A 56 -0.08 10.14 16.44
N SER A 57 -0.70 9.50 17.39
CA SER A 57 -1.95 8.76 17.22
C SER A 57 -3.08 9.53 17.90
N ILE A 58 -4.17 9.75 17.16
CA ILE A 58 -5.36 10.46 17.61
C ILE A 58 -6.52 9.49 17.51
N ARG A 59 -7.20 9.23 18.63
CA ARG A 59 -8.35 8.34 18.67
C ARG A 59 -9.29 8.72 19.81
N ASP A 60 -10.59 8.76 19.49
CA ASP A 60 -11.66 8.99 20.46
C ASP A 60 -11.43 10.24 21.32
N LYS A 61 -11.03 11.34 20.65
CA LYS A 61 -10.69 12.64 21.25
C LYS A 61 -9.50 12.60 22.21
N GLN A 62 -8.65 11.62 22.11
CA GLN A 62 -7.38 11.55 22.83
C GLN A 62 -6.24 11.46 21.84
N GLU A 63 -5.09 11.99 22.22
CA GLU A 63 -3.86 11.90 21.43
C GLU A 63 -2.66 11.50 22.27
N LYS A 64 -1.74 10.81 21.60
CA LYS A 64 -0.45 10.40 22.14
C LYS A 64 0.60 10.63 21.07
N SER A 65 1.69 11.29 21.41
CA SER A 65 2.82 11.48 20.50
C SER A 65 4.15 11.09 21.14
N ILE A 66 5.07 10.64 20.28
CA ILE A 66 6.41 10.19 20.66
C ILE A 66 7.38 10.63 19.58
N GLU A 67 8.55 11.08 19.98
CA GLU A 67 9.66 11.44 19.11
C GLU A 67 10.84 10.50 19.32
N PHE A 68 11.49 10.16 18.23
CA PHE A 68 12.65 9.29 18.20
C PHE A 68 13.77 9.94 17.38
N SER A 69 14.99 9.55 17.69
CA SER A 69 16.18 9.74 16.86
C SER A 69 16.90 8.40 16.73
N GLN A 70 17.13 7.94 15.51
CA GLN A 70 17.81 6.66 15.22
C GLN A 70 17.21 5.48 16.01
N GLY A 71 15.86 5.44 16.11
CA GLY A 71 15.11 4.41 16.83
C GLY A 71 15.06 4.56 18.34
N GLN A 72 15.78 5.53 18.94
CA GLN A 72 15.78 5.79 20.37
C GLN A 72 14.74 6.87 20.73
N ILE A 73 14.00 6.68 21.81
CA ILE A 73 13.01 7.65 22.29
C ILE A 73 13.74 8.90 22.79
N VAL A 74 13.42 10.05 22.22
CA VAL A 74 13.92 11.36 22.63
C VAL A 74 12.89 12.07 23.50
N SER A 75 11.62 12.01 23.13
CA SER A 75 10.53 12.67 23.83
C SER A 75 9.26 11.83 23.77
N GLU A 76 8.51 11.82 24.86
CA GLU A 76 7.23 11.13 24.97
C GLU A 76 6.22 12.02 25.68
N ASN A 77 5.16 12.43 24.97
CA ASN A 77 4.09 13.20 25.57
C ASN A 77 3.07 12.30 26.26
N PRO A 78 2.50 12.68 27.40
CA PRO A 78 1.41 11.94 28.04
C PRO A 78 0.16 11.94 27.14
N ILE A 79 -0.77 11.04 27.40
CA ILE A 79 -2.07 11.08 26.73
C ILE A 79 -2.79 12.36 27.12
N SER A 80 -3.25 13.11 26.14
CA SER A 80 -3.97 14.38 26.30
C SER A 80 -5.25 14.40 25.47
N GLN A 81 -6.14 15.35 25.76
CA GLN A 81 -7.36 15.57 24.95
C GLN A 81 -6.99 16.18 23.60
N SER A 82 -7.70 15.79 22.56
CA SER A 82 -7.54 16.31 21.20
C SER A 82 -8.88 16.72 20.61
N SER A 83 -8.87 17.84 19.87
CA SER A 83 -9.99 18.27 19.03
C SER A 83 -9.88 17.76 17.59
N ASN A 84 -8.77 17.12 17.24
CA ASN A 84 -8.52 16.60 15.89
C ASN A 84 -9.32 15.32 15.62
N GLU A 85 -9.54 15.04 14.34
CA GLU A 85 -10.17 13.80 13.89
C GLU A 85 -9.26 12.59 14.15
N ASN A 86 -9.89 11.40 14.26
CA ASN A 86 -9.16 10.15 14.43
C ASN A 86 -8.18 9.94 13.27
N GLY A 87 -6.92 9.62 13.60
CA GLY A 87 -5.90 9.42 12.59
C GLY A 87 -4.52 9.19 13.17
N VAL A 88 -3.54 9.07 12.28
CA VAL A 88 -2.12 8.95 12.62
C VAL A 88 -1.33 9.97 11.82
N ILE A 89 -0.47 10.72 12.50
CA ILE A 89 0.47 11.65 11.90
C ILE A 89 1.87 11.08 12.06
N ILE A 90 2.60 10.96 10.96
CA ILE A 90 4.00 10.52 10.97
C ILE A 90 4.82 11.58 10.26
N LYS A 91 5.91 12.00 10.91
CA LYS A 91 6.92 12.90 10.32
C LYS A 91 8.28 12.26 10.51
N PHE A 92 9.12 12.31 9.50
CA PHE A 92 10.48 11.81 9.63
C PHE A 92 11.45 12.56 8.72
N LYS A 93 12.71 12.59 9.14
CA LYS A 93 13.84 13.05 8.36
C LYS A 93 14.90 11.95 8.34
N PRO A 94 15.29 11.44 7.15
CA PRO A 94 16.34 10.44 7.04
C PRO A 94 17.65 10.93 7.67
N ASP A 95 18.43 10.00 8.21
CA ASP A 95 19.74 10.30 8.79
C ASP A 95 20.74 10.67 7.68
N GLU A 96 21.26 11.90 7.72
CA GLU A 96 22.22 12.39 6.73
C GLU A 96 23.54 11.62 6.73
N ASN A 97 23.94 11.03 7.87
CA ASN A 97 25.14 10.20 7.94
C ASN A 97 25.00 8.89 7.15
N MET A 98 23.76 8.41 6.98
CA MET A 98 23.47 7.18 6.24
C MET A 98 23.13 7.44 4.78
N PHE A 99 22.36 8.51 4.50
CA PHE A 99 21.79 8.77 3.18
C PHE A 99 22.44 9.93 2.45
N GLY A 100 23.35 10.67 3.10
CA GLY A 100 23.98 11.83 2.51
C GLY A 100 23.00 12.94 2.14
N ASN A 101 23.30 13.67 1.09
CA ASN A 101 22.44 14.73 0.56
C ASN A 101 21.28 14.15 -0.25
N TYR A 102 20.28 13.66 0.45
CA TYR A 102 19.17 12.93 -0.07
C TYR A 102 18.02 13.85 -0.53
N ARG A 103 17.34 13.47 -1.61
CA ARG A 103 16.16 14.19 -2.14
C ARG A 103 15.06 13.22 -2.55
N TYR A 104 13.81 13.54 -2.19
CA TYR A 104 12.66 12.87 -2.74
C TYR A 104 12.44 13.27 -4.20
N ILE A 105 12.23 12.28 -5.07
CA ILE A 105 11.87 12.50 -6.47
C ILE A 105 10.34 12.32 -6.55
N SER A 106 9.64 13.43 -6.75
CA SER A 106 8.16 13.45 -6.72
C SER A 106 7.55 12.48 -7.72
N GLU A 107 8.11 12.36 -8.93
CA GLU A 107 7.62 11.46 -10.00
C GLU A 107 7.60 9.99 -9.57
N TYR A 108 8.61 9.54 -8.82
CA TYR A 108 8.64 8.17 -8.31
C TYR A 108 7.58 7.95 -7.24
N ILE A 109 7.38 8.93 -6.36
CA ILE A 109 6.35 8.87 -5.34
C ILE A 109 4.96 8.86 -5.99
N GLU A 110 4.71 9.76 -6.95
CA GLU A 110 3.43 9.84 -7.65
C GLU A 110 3.10 8.54 -8.41
N THR A 111 4.09 7.92 -9.05
CA THR A 111 3.92 6.62 -9.70
C THR A 111 3.50 5.52 -8.70
N LEU A 112 4.12 5.49 -7.52
CA LEU A 112 3.73 4.57 -6.45
C LEU A 112 2.31 4.86 -5.95
N LEU A 113 1.96 6.13 -5.72
CA LEU A 113 0.65 6.54 -5.24
C LEU A 113 -0.47 6.22 -6.25
N ARG A 114 -0.21 6.39 -7.55
CA ARG A 114 -1.14 5.96 -8.62
C ARG A 114 -1.40 4.45 -8.55
N ASN A 115 -0.36 3.64 -8.45
CA ASN A 115 -0.52 2.20 -8.29
C ASN A 115 -1.34 1.86 -7.02
N TYR A 116 -1.09 2.56 -5.90
CA TYR A 116 -1.85 2.34 -4.67
C TYR A 116 -3.35 2.61 -4.85
N VAL A 117 -3.74 3.70 -5.50
CA VAL A 117 -5.17 4.02 -5.68
C VAL A 117 -5.84 3.09 -6.69
N PHE A 118 -5.12 2.60 -7.71
CA PHE A 118 -5.65 1.61 -8.64
C PHE A 118 -5.84 0.24 -8.00
N LEU A 119 -4.96 -0.15 -7.10
CA LEU A 119 -5.06 -1.42 -6.38
C LEU A 119 -5.99 -1.38 -5.16
N ASN A 120 -6.41 -0.18 -4.74
CA ASN A 120 -7.31 0.05 -3.61
C ASN A 120 -8.42 1.02 -4.02
N SER A 121 -9.39 0.52 -4.78
CA SER A 121 -10.53 1.33 -5.26
C SER A 121 -11.21 2.06 -4.11
N GLY A 122 -11.45 3.36 -4.27
CA GLY A 122 -12.04 4.23 -3.26
C GLY A 122 -11.05 4.88 -2.30
N LEU A 123 -9.78 4.46 -2.28
CA LEU A 123 -8.73 5.11 -1.51
C LEU A 123 -8.45 6.51 -2.08
N ARG A 124 -8.39 7.51 -1.21
CA ARG A 124 -8.04 8.89 -1.55
C ARG A 124 -6.70 9.24 -0.95
N ILE A 125 -5.77 9.69 -1.76
CA ILE A 125 -4.44 10.13 -1.34
C ILE A 125 -4.26 11.58 -1.77
N ASN A 126 -3.80 12.44 -0.85
CA ASN A 126 -3.35 13.79 -1.15
C ASN A 126 -1.82 13.83 -1.01
N PHE A 127 -1.14 14.28 -2.04
CA PHE A 127 0.31 14.43 -2.04
C PHE A 127 0.67 15.80 -2.62
N ASN A 128 1.28 16.64 -1.81
CA ASN A 128 1.68 18.01 -2.19
C ASN A 128 0.55 18.82 -2.87
N GLY A 129 -0.70 18.68 -2.38
CA GLY A 129 -1.88 19.33 -2.95
C GLY A 129 -2.54 18.59 -4.11
N ASN A 130 -1.88 17.62 -4.73
CA ASN A 130 -2.44 16.77 -5.78
C ASN A 130 -3.27 15.64 -5.18
N LYS A 131 -4.43 15.38 -5.78
CA LYS A 131 -5.36 14.33 -5.33
C LYS A 131 -5.26 13.11 -6.24
N PHE A 132 -5.02 11.95 -5.64
CA PHE A 132 -5.01 10.65 -6.32
C PHE A 132 -6.21 9.84 -5.84
N PHE A 133 -6.95 9.30 -6.79
CA PHE A 133 -8.15 8.50 -6.54
C PHE A 133 -8.48 7.66 -7.76
N SER A 134 -8.90 6.42 -7.55
CA SER A 134 -9.50 5.58 -8.57
C SER A 134 -10.82 5.00 -8.07
N ARG A 135 -11.83 5.00 -8.91
CA ARG A 135 -13.13 4.41 -8.62
C ARG A 135 -13.21 2.96 -9.05
N ASN A 136 -12.62 2.65 -10.20
CA ASN A 136 -12.79 1.36 -10.88
C ASN A 136 -11.52 0.49 -10.84
N GLY A 137 -10.48 0.91 -10.12
CA GLY A 137 -9.29 0.09 -9.86
C GLY A 137 -8.48 -0.27 -11.10
N LEU A 138 -8.31 -1.55 -11.37
CA LEU A 138 -7.51 -2.03 -12.52
C LEU A 138 -8.09 -1.61 -13.88
N LEU A 139 -9.39 -1.37 -13.95
CA LEU A 139 -10.00 -0.83 -15.18
C LEU A 139 -9.44 0.56 -15.48
N ASP A 140 -9.44 1.45 -14.48
CA ASP A 140 -8.89 2.81 -14.61
C ASP A 140 -7.38 2.77 -14.90
N LEU A 141 -6.65 1.82 -14.29
CA LEU A 141 -5.22 1.63 -14.57
C LEU A 141 -4.99 1.28 -16.04
N LEU A 142 -5.73 0.30 -16.56
CA LEU A 142 -5.54 -0.15 -17.93
C LEU A 142 -5.93 0.95 -18.92
N ASP A 143 -7.03 1.65 -18.67
CA ASP A 143 -7.49 2.78 -19.49
C ASP A 143 -6.43 3.91 -19.53
N GLU A 144 -5.82 4.27 -18.38
CA GLU A 144 -4.74 5.27 -18.32
C GLU A 144 -3.48 4.84 -19.09
N LYS A 145 -3.19 3.53 -19.12
CA LYS A 145 -2.00 2.99 -19.79
C LYS A 145 -2.18 2.80 -21.29
N MET A 146 -3.40 2.76 -21.76
CA MET A 146 -3.70 2.61 -23.18
C MET A 146 -3.42 3.91 -23.94
N ASN A 147 -2.59 3.83 -24.98
CA ASN A 147 -2.30 4.96 -25.89
C ASN A 147 -3.39 5.16 -26.97
N ALA A 148 -4.28 4.19 -27.15
CA ALA A 148 -5.35 4.22 -28.13
C ALA A 148 -6.52 3.33 -27.64
N PRO A 149 -7.75 3.56 -28.12
CA PRO A 149 -8.89 2.73 -27.77
C PRO A 149 -8.66 1.25 -28.13
N GLY A 150 -9.10 0.37 -27.22
CA GLY A 150 -9.12 -1.07 -27.47
C GLY A 150 -10.11 -1.47 -28.59
N LYS A 151 -9.94 -2.67 -29.14
CA LYS A 151 -10.86 -3.26 -30.16
C LYS A 151 -12.24 -3.55 -29.58
N TYR A 152 -12.35 -3.63 -28.27
CA TYR A 152 -13.58 -3.80 -27.49
C TYR A 152 -13.40 -3.17 -26.10
N PRO A 153 -14.49 -2.94 -25.36
CA PRO A 153 -14.40 -2.42 -23.98
C PRO A 153 -13.51 -3.31 -23.11
N ILE A 154 -12.82 -2.70 -22.15
CA ILE A 154 -11.99 -3.45 -21.18
C ILE A 154 -12.86 -4.48 -20.46
N ILE A 155 -12.45 -5.74 -20.51
CA ILE A 155 -13.05 -6.83 -19.74
C ILE A 155 -12.44 -6.81 -18.37
N HIS A 156 -13.26 -6.61 -17.34
CA HIS A 156 -12.85 -6.57 -15.95
C HIS A 156 -13.44 -7.74 -15.19
N LEU A 157 -12.59 -8.60 -14.67
CA LEU A 157 -12.95 -9.80 -13.91
C LEU A 157 -12.45 -9.67 -12.48
N LYS A 158 -13.32 -9.94 -11.51
CA LYS A 158 -13.00 -9.89 -10.11
C LYS A 158 -13.44 -11.15 -9.39
N GLY A 159 -12.48 -11.90 -8.86
CA GLY A 159 -12.67 -13.06 -8.00
C GLY A 159 -12.27 -12.76 -6.56
N GLU A 160 -12.26 -13.80 -5.72
CA GLU A 160 -11.90 -13.67 -4.31
C GLU A 160 -10.43 -13.25 -4.13
N ASP A 161 -9.52 -13.89 -4.88
CA ASP A 161 -8.07 -13.71 -4.75
C ASP A 161 -7.39 -13.22 -6.03
N ILE A 162 -8.16 -12.93 -7.07
CA ILE A 162 -7.65 -12.49 -8.36
C ILE A 162 -8.53 -11.39 -8.94
N GLU A 163 -7.89 -10.37 -9.52
CA GLU A 163 -8.54 -9.30 -10.27
C GLU A 163 -7.78 -9.09 -11.57
N ILE A 164 -8.50 -8.99 -12.69
CA ILE A 164 -7.93 -8.93 -14.04
C ILE A 164 -8.67 -7.87 -14.83
N ALA A 165 -7.94 -6.99 -15.49
CA ALA A 165 -8.46 -6.12 -16.55
C ALA A 165 -7.72 -6.44 -17.85
N ILE A 166 -8.43 -6.70 -18.94
CA ILE A 166 -7.85 -7.10 -20.23
C ILE A 166 -8.59 -6.45 -21.39
N THR A 167 -7.84 -6.07 -22.42
CA THR A 167 -8.37 -5.67 -23.72
C THR A 167 -7.36 -6.01 -24.82
N HIS A 168 -7.75 -5.86 -26.10
CA HIS A 168 -6.84 -5.90 -27.23
C HIS A 168 -6.73 -4.54 -27.91
N GLY A 169 -5.50 -4.11 -28.16
CA GLY A 169 -5.17 -2.94 -28.98
C GLY A 169 -4.81 -3.32 -30.40
N ASN A 170 -4.35 -2.33 -31.16
CA ASN A 170 -3.82 -2.51 -32.49
C ASN A 170 -2.28 -2.58 -32.51
N GLN A 171 -1.63 -2.40 -31.35
CA GLN A 171 -0.19 -2.54 -31.22
C GLN A 171 0.26 -3.98 -31.40
N TYR A 172 1.49 -4.15 -31.86
CA TYR A 172 2.12 -5.46 -31.95
C TYR A 172 2.70 -5.88 -30.59
N GLY A 173 2.54 -7.14 -30.25
CA GLY A 173 3.04 -7.69 -28.97
C GLY A 173 2.02 -7.61 -27.81
N GLU A 174 2.51 -7.82 -26.60
CA GLU A 174 1.71 -7.78 -25.38
C GLU A 174 2.32 -6.81 -24.37
N GLU A 175 1.48 -6.12 -23.65
CA GLU A 175 1.83 -5.30 -22.49
C GLU A 175 1.10 -5.84 -21.26
N TYR A 176 1.76 -5.90 -20.12
CA TYR A 176 1.13 -6.34 -18.88
C TYR A 176 1.66 -5.60 -17.67
N TYR A 177 0.76 -5.37 -16.75
CA TYR A 177 1.02 -4.79 -15.44
C TYR A 177 0.55 -5.79 -14.41
N SER A 178 1.47 -6.40 -13.66
CA SER A 178 1.11 -7.45 -12.70
C SER A 178 1.52 -7.08 -11.28
N PHE A 179 0.69 -7.49 -10.33
CA PHE A 179 0.84 -7.12 -8.93
C PHE A 179 0.54 -8.33 -8.03
N VAL A 180 1.23 -8.40 -6.90
CA VAL A 180 0.95 -9.35 -5.83
C VAL A 180 0.83 -8.58 -4.53
N ASN A 181 -0.32 -8.66 -3.87
CA ASN A 181 -0.61 -7.97 -2.61
C ASN A 181 -0.27 -6.47 -2.63
N GLY A 182 -0.52 -5.79 -3.75
CA GLY A 182 -0.25 -4.36 -3.90
C GLY A 182 1.17 -4.00 -4.35
N GLN A 183 2.05 -4.98 -4.59
CA GLN A 183 3.39 -4.75 -5.12
C GLN A 183 3.47 -5.07 -6.60
N HIS A 184 4.04 -4.14 -7.38
CA HIS A 184 4.29 -4.33 -8.81
C HIS A 184 5.37 -5.38 -9.02
N THR A 185 5.04 -6.41 -9.80
CA THR A 185 5.97 -7.49 -10.17
C THR A 185 6.50 -7.24 -11.59
N THR A 186 7.53 -6.41 -11.68
CA THR A 186 8.08 -5.94 -12.97
C THR A 186 8.56 -7.05 -13.90
N GLN A 187 8.95 -8.18 -13.36
CA GLN A 187 9.40 -9.36 -14.10
C GLN A 187 8.31 -10.42 -14.27
N GLY A 188 7.05 -10.09 -13.96
CA GLY A 188 5.94 -11.03 -13.94
C GLY A 188 5.98 -11.96 -12.74
N GLY A 189 5.82 -13.27 -12.97
CA GLY A 189 5.81 -14.30 -11.94
C GLY A 189 4.86 -15.45 -12.29
N THR A 190 4.79 -16.44 -11.40
CA THR A 190 3.95 -17.64 -11.62
C THR A 190 2.47 -17.32 -11.78
N HIS A 191 1.96 -16.29 -11.10
CA HIS A 191 0.58 -15.82 -11.21
C HIS A 191 0.26 -15.30 -12.63
N LEU A 192 1.18 -14.51 -13.23
CA LEU A 192 1.02 -14.03 -14.61
C LEU A 192 1.11 -15.17 -15.62
N LEU A 193 2.07 -16.10 -15.44
CA LEU A 193 2.21 -17.27 -16.28
C LEU A 193 0.96 -18.16 -16.23
N ALA A 194 0.45 -18.45 -15.06
CA ALA A 194 -0.77 -19.23 -14.87
C ALA A 194 -1.98 -18.57 -15.55
N PHE A 195 -2.11 -17.24 -15.44
CA PHE A 195 -3.14 -16.51 -16.16
C PHE A 195 -3.00 -16.65 -17.69
N LYS A 196 -1.81 -16.46 -18.25
CA LYS A 196 -1.56 -16.60 -19.68
C LYS A 196 -1.92 -18.00 -20.21
N GLU A 197 -1.49 -19.03 -19.48
CA GLU A 197 -1.82 -20.42 -19.83
C GLU A 197 -3.33 -20.69 -19.80
N ALA A 198 -4.01 -20.25 -18.75
CA ALA A 198 -5.45 -20.41 -18.61
C ALA A 198 -6.21 -19.65 -19.72
N TYR A 199 -5.77 -18.44 -20.04
CA TYR A 199 -6.35 -17.62 -21.11
C TYR A 199 -6.24 -18.30 -22.47
N VAL A 200 -5.04 -18.73 -22.85
CA VAL A 200 -4.79 -19.43 -24.13
C VAL A 200 -5.59 -20.73 -24.22
N ARG A 201 -5.62 -21.52 -23.13
CA ARG A 201 -6.41 -22.74 -23.05
C ARG A 201 -7.91 -22.47 -23.29
N THR A 202 -8.45 -21.49 -22.57
CA THR A 202 -9.87 -21.12 -22.66
C THR A 202 -10.26 -20.71 -24.08
N ILE A 203 -9.45 -19.89 -24.75
CA ILE A 203 -9.70 -19.46 -26.14
C ILE A 203 -9.67 -20.65 -27.08
N ARG A 204 -8.68 -21.54 -26.97
CA ARG A 204 -8.54 -22.73 -27.79
C ARG A 204 -9.72 -23.69 -27.59
N ASP A 205 -10.09 -23.96 -26.34
CA ASP A 205 -11.19 -24.87 -26.02
C ASP A 205 -12.53 -24.31 -26.52
N PHE A 206 -12.72 -22.99 -26.41
CA PHE A 206 -13.89 -22.32 -26.98
C PHE A 206 -13.94 -22.43 -28.50
N TYR A 207 -12.81 -22.23 -29.18
CA TYR A 207 -12.72 -22.33 -30.65
C TYR A 207 -13.04 -23.73 -31.10
N ASN A 208 -12.40 -24.74 -30.56
CA ASN A 208 -12.64 -26.16 -30.92
C ASN A 208 -14.08 -26.57 -30.67
N LYS A 209 -14.70 -26.11 -29.59
CA LYS A 209 -16.11 -26.43 -29.27
C LYS A 209 -17.11 -25.82 -30.25
N ASN A 210 -16.83 -24.69 -30.83
CA ASN A 210 -17.83 -23.92 -31.60
C ASN A 210 -17.55 -23.85 -33.09
N TYR A 211 -16.37 -24.25 -33.57
CA TYR A 211 -15.95 -24.07 -34.97
C TYR A 211 -15.28 -25.33 -35.60
N GLU A 212 -15.13 -26.42 -34.87
CA GLU A 212 -14.83 -27.76 -35.38
C GLU A 212 -16.10 -28.62 -35.34
#